data_d36e784b794b7c2164687b1b209ef2f7
#
_entry.id   d36e784b794b7c2164687b1b209ef2f7
#
_cell.length_a   1.000
_cell.length_b   1.000
_cell.length_c   1.000
_cell.angle_alpha   90.00
_cell.angle_beta   90.00
_cell.angle_gamma   90.00
#
_symmetry.space_group_name_H-M   'P 1'
#
loop_
_entity.id
_entity.type
_entity.pdbx_description
1 polymer ?
#
loop_
_entity_poly.entity_id
_entity_poly.type
_entity_poly.pdbx_seq_one_letter_code
_entity_poly.pdbx_strand_id
1 'polypeptide(L)'
;MDLNKSSGLILHPTSLPSSYGIGDLGKESYEFIDLLNKSGTEIWQVLPLGITDNIEFSPYSSKSSVLGNPYIVSLDNLENNIYNEHELNEIKLPITNEVNYKAVYTNKDKIFNLISERVNYNDNEYQNFLKNDLIKRHLTFITLSEVFESSWSKWTSDYQNFSEELFDMVFDEHKDIFMKNLFIQFEFNKQWQKLKSYANSNNVRVLGDIPIYVNHNSADVWLDKHLFDLDDSNNMSFVSGAVPDDFTVEGQVWNTTLYQWDNCLLYTSPSPRD
;
A
#
# COMPACT_ATOMS: atom_id res chain seq x y z
N MET A 1 24.29 -4.16 -14.23
CA MET A 1 24.01 -2.81 -13.68
C MET A 1 25.36 -2.15 -13.43
N ASP A 2 25.73 -1.15 -14.18
CA ASP A 2 26.99 -0.42 -13.89
C ASP A 2 26.78 0.35 -12.59
N LEU A 3 27.43 -0.12 -11.53
CA LEU A 3 27.41 0.51 -10.21
C LEU A 3 28.45 1.65 -10.17
N ASN A 4 28.25 2.65 -11.02
CA ASN A 4 28.95 3.91 -10.83
C ASN A 4 28.53 4.51 -9.47
N LYS A 5 29.48 5.16 -8.78
CA LYS A 5 29.17 5.84 -7.52
C LYS A 5 28.06 6.84 -7.76
N SER A 6 26.93 6.66 -7.09
CA SER A 6 25.76 7.53 -7.17
C SER A 6 25.40 8.03 -5.77
N SER A 7 24.87 9.25 -5.68
CA SER A 7 24.29 9.77 -4.44
C SER A 7 22.79 9.57 -4.42
N GLY A 8 22.24 9.34 -3.23
CA GLY A 8 20.79 9.17 -3.04
C GLY A 8 20.29 9.79 -1.74
N LEU A 9 19.00 10.10 -1.71
CA LEU A 9 18.29 10.51 -0.50
C LEU A 9 17.14 9.54 -0.22
N ILE A 10 16.99 9.21 1.07
CA ILE A 10 15.85 8.46 1.57
C ILE A 10 14.79 9.46 2.05
N LEU A 11 13.62 9.43 1.44
CA LEU A 11 12.48 10.21 1.87
C LEU A 11 11.20 9.52 1.44
N HIS A 12 10.36 9.12 2.42
CA HIS A 12 9.05 8.59 2.08
C HIS A 12 8.13 9.72 1.60
N PRO A 13 7.28 9.53 0.57
CA PRO A 13 6.39 10.57 0.05
C PRO A 13 5.54 11.24 1.14
N THR A 14 5.12 10.50 2.16
CA THR A 14 4.33 11.03 3.30
C THR A 14 5.02 12.14 4.08
N SER A 15 6.35 12.27 3.96
CA SER A 15 7.13 13.33 4.63
C SER A 15 7.17 14.65 3.86
N LEU A 16 6.64 14.67 2.64
CA LEU A 16 6.50 15.89 1.86
C LEU A 16 5.30 16.72 2.36
N PRO A 17 5.32 18.06 2.21
CA PRO A 17 4.16 18.86 2.56
C PRO A 17 2.98 18.58 1.61
N SER A 18 1.75 18.74 2.11
CA SER A 18 0.53 18.65 1.31
C SER A 18 -0.60 19.39 1.99
N SER A 19 -1.56 19.88 1.22
CA SER A 19 -2.78 20.51 1.72
C SER A 19 -3.73 19.52 2.42
N TYR A 20 -3.45 18.23 2.38
CA TYR A 20 -4.29 17.18 2.95
C TYR A 20 -3.67 16.52 4.19
N GLY A 21 -2.65 17.17 4.80
CA GLY A 21 -2.05 16.76 6.08
C GLY A 21 -1.07 15.60 6.01
N ILE A 22 -0.79 15.07 4.82
CA ILE A 22 0.20 14.03 4.53
C ILE A 22 0.72 14.22 3.13
N GLY A 23 2.04 14.06 2.92
CA GLY A 23 2.61 14.09 1.58
C GLY A 23 2.07 12.98 0.69
N ASP A 24 1.96 13.25 -0.61
CA ASP A 24 1.34 12.36 -1.58
C ASP A 24 2.09 12.35 -2.93
N LEU A 25 1.55 11.65 -3.92
CA LEU A 25 2.13 11.54 -5.27
C LEU A 25 1.81 12.77 -6.16
N GLY A 26 1.53 13.92 -5.53
CA GLY A 26 1.19 15.17 -6.17
C GLY A 26 2.38 16.08 -6.45
N LYS A 27 2.08 17.36 -6.58
CA LYS A 27 2.99 18.43 -6.99
C LYS A 27 4.32 18.41 -6.24
N GLU A 28 4.28 18.26 -4.92
CA GLU A 28 5.48 18.33 -4.06
C GLU A 28 6.45 17.16 -4.32
N SER A 29 5.92 16.00 -4.72
CA SER A 29 6.75 14.86 -5.14
C SER A 29 7.49 15.15 -6.47
N TYR A 30 6.87 15.84 -7.41
CA TYR A 30 7.52 16.28 -8.65
C TYR A 30 8.57 17.37 -8.38
N GLU A 31 8.25 18.34 -7.53
CA GLU A 31 9.21 19.38 -7.11
C GLU A 31 10.41 18.79 -6.37
N PHE A 32 10.19 17.74 -5.60
CA PHE A 32 11.29 17.02 -4.94
C PHE A 32 12.21 16.32 -5.95
N ILE A 33 11.66 15.71 -6.99
CA ILE A 33 12.45 15.12 -8.09
C ILE A 33 13.27 16.20 -8.80
N ASP A 34 12.67 17.38 -9.06
CA ASP A 34 13.38 18.52 -9.64
C ASP A 34 14.54 19.00 -8.77
N LEU A 35 14.34 19.01 -7.44
CA LEU A 35 15.38 19.37 -6.48
C LEU A 35 16.52 18.34 -6.51
N LEU A 36 16.21 17.04 -6.54
CA LEU A 36 17.21 15.97 -6.64
C LEU A 36 18.04 16.12 -7.92
N ASN A 37 17.39 16.29 -9.06
CA ASN A 37 18.06 16.49 -10.35
C ASN A 37 18.97 17.72 -10.32
N LYS A 38 18.50 18.88 -9.83
CA LYS A 38 19.28 20.11 -9.71
C LYS A 38 20.49 19.98 -8.79
N SER A 39 20.39 19.14 -7.74
CA SER A 39 21.49 18.88 -6.80
C SER A 39 22.49 17.83 -7.29
N GLY A 40 22.23 17.18 -8.41
CA GLY A 40 23.01 16.07 -8.93
C GLY A 40 22.80 14.76 -8.14
N THR A 41 21.71 14.64 -7.39
CA THR A 41 21.33 13.43 -6.67
C THR A 41 20.57 12.49 -7.62
N GLU A 42 21.05 11.26 -7.81
CA GLU A 42 20.56 10.35 -8.83
C GLU A 42 19.55 9.33 -8.32
N ILE A 43 19.40 9.19 -7.00
CA ILE A 43 18.54 8.15 -6.40
C ILE A 43 17.60 8.78 -5.37
N TRP A 44 16.32 8.52 -5.56
CA TRP A 44 15.29 8.72 -4.54
C TRP A 44 14.92 7.36 -3.96
N GLN A 45 15.31 7.10 -2.71
CA GLN A 45 14.91 5.90 -2.00
C GLN A 45 13.62 6.17 -1.22
N VAL A 46 12.64 5.29 -1.37
CA VAL A 46 11.37 5.31 -0.64
C VAL A 46 11.27 4.09 0.26
N LEU A 47 10.49 4.20 1.35
CA LEU A 47 10.06 3.06 2.16
C LEU A 47 8.93 2.31 1.43
N PRO A 48 8.48 1.13 1.91
CA PRO A 48 7.38 0.41 1.27
C PRO A 48 6.13 1.28 1.10
N LEU A 49 5.51 1.23 -0.06
CA LEU A 49 4.37 2.07 -0.44
C LEU A 49 3.02 1.34 -0.29
N GLY A 50 2.99 0.19 0.38
CA GLY A 50 1.79 -0.63 0.55
C GLY A 50 0.75 -0.04 1.51
N ILE A 51 -0.46 -0.63 1.49
CA ILE A 51 -1.54 -0.26 2.42
C ILE A 51 -1.09 -0.56 3.85
N THR A 52 -0.99 0.47 4.68
CA THR A 52 -0.65 0.32 6.11
C THR A 52 -1.85 -0.16 6.92
N ASP A 53 -1.58 -0.73 8.10
CA ASP A 53 -2.64 -0.90 9.09
C ASP A 53 -3.09 0.47 9.64
N ASN A 54 -4.23 0.49 10.35
CA ASN A 54 -4.82 1.71 10.90
C ASN A 54 -4.46 1.95 12.37
N ILE A 55 -3.47 1.23 12.90
CA ILE A 55 -3.02 1.28 14.30
C ILE A 55 -1.66 1.94 14.38
N GLU A 56 -0.67 1.35 13.74
CA GLU A 56 0.71 1.81 13.77
C GLU A 56 1.07 2.70 12.57
N PHE A 57 0.31 2.60 11.48
CA PHE A 57 0.56 3.29 10.21
C PHE A 57 1.98 3.06 9.66
N SER A 58 2.62 1.98 10.08
CA SER A 58 3.96 1.64 9.66
C SER A 58 3.96 1.14 8.20
N PRO A 59 4.87 1.64 7.34
CA PRO A 59 5.01 1.13 5.98
C PRO A 59 5.47 -0.34 5.95
N TYR A 60 6.05 -0.84 7.04
CA TYR A 60 6.47 -2.24 7.18
C TYR A 60 5.37 -3.17 7.69
N SER A 61 4.25 -2.61 8.18
CA SER A 61 3.07 -3.37 8.61
C SER A 61 1.97 -3.26 7.54
N SER A 62 2.26 -3.77 6.34
CA SER A 62 1.34 -3.65 5.21
C SER A 62 0.27 -4.74 5.22
N LYS A 63 -0.95 -4.37 4.80
CA LYS A 63 -2.05 -5.31 4.55
C LYS A 63 -1.97 -5.97 3.17
N SER A 64 -1.06 -5.53 2.32
CA SER A 64 -0.89 -6.04 0.95
C SER A 64 0.47 -5.63 0.40
N SER A 65 1.22 -6.59 -0.15
CA SER A 65 2.45 -6.31 -0.90
C SER A 65 2.20 -5.79 -2.31
N VAL A 66 0.97 -5.87 -2.80
CA VAL A 66 0.57 -5.55 -4.19
C VAL A 66 -0.13 -4.19 -4.29
N LEU A 67 -0.97 -3.86 -3.31
CA LEU A 67 -1.80 -2.66 -3.34
C LEU A 67 -1.12 -1.49 -2.64
N GLY A 68 -1.26 -0.30 -3.23
CA GLY A 68 -0.63 0.92 -2.75
C GLY A 68 -1.41 1.60 -1.62
N ASN A 69 -0.68 2.41 -0.83
CA ASN A 69 -1.22 3.17 0.28
C ASN A 69 -2.22 4.24 -0.21
N PRO A 70 -3.50 4.17 0.17
CA PRO A 70 -4.52 5.14 -0.23
C PRO A 70 -4.20 6.57 0.21
N TYR A 71 -3.44 6.73 1.31
CA TYR A 71 -3.16 8.05 1.88
C TYR A 71 -2.20 8.87 1.03
N ILE A 72 -1.38 8.24 0.18
CA ILE A 72 -0.46 8.93 -0.71
C ILE A 72 -1.01 9.14 -2.14
N VAL A 73 -2.25 8.72 -2.42
CA VAL A 73 -2.95 9.14 -3.64
C VAL A 73 -3.21 10.64 -3.57
N SER A 74 -2.73 11.38 -4.54
CA SER A 74 -2.96 12.83 -4.63
C SER A 74 -4.36 13.13 -5.15
N LEU A 75 -5.12 13.87 -4.37
CA LEU A 75 -6.47 14.28 -4.75
C LEU A 75 -6.45 15.36 -5.85
N ASP A 76 -5.41 16.19 -5.89
CA ASP A 76 -5.26 17.23 -6.90
C ASP A 76 -4.93 16.67 -8.30
N ASN A 77 -4.51 15.39 -8.37
CA ASN A 77 -4.22 14.71 -9.63
C ASN A 77 -5.41 13.87 -10.16
N LEU A 78 -6.53 13.88 -9.47
CA LEU A 78 -7.75 13.19 -9.93
C LEU A 78 -8.41 13.96 -11.08
N GLU A 79 -9.28 13.30 -11.82
CA GLU A 79 -10.04 13.92 -12.90
C GLU A 79 -11.06 14.93 -12.36
N ASN A 80 -11.09 16.14 -12.92
CA ASN A 80 -11.91 17.25 -12.43
C ASN A 80 -13.44 17.01 -12.51
N ASN A 81 -13.89 15.97 -13.20
CA ASN A 81 -15.31 15.66 -13.39
C ASN A 81 -15.92 14.79 -12.28
N ILE A 82 -15.10 14.24 -11.38
CA ILE A 82 -15.56 13.33 -10.31
C ILE A 82 -15.64 14.02 -8.93
N TYR A 83 -15.16 15.24 -8.79
CA TYR A 83 -15.23 16.05 -7.57
C TYR A 83 -15.53 17.52 -7.89
N ASN A 84 -15.84 18.30 -6.87
CA ASN A 84 -15.84 19.75 -6.96
C ASN A 84 -14.83 20.36 -5.95
N GLU A 85 -14.37 21.57 -6.23
CA GLU A 85 -13.36 22.25 -5.40
C GLU A 85 -13.81 22.46 -3.93
N HIS A 86 -15.12 22.62 -3.68
CA HIS A 86 -15.64 22.77 -2.34
C HIS A 86 -15.43 21.50 -1.52
N GLU A 87 -15.68 20.33 -2.11
CA GLU A 87 -15.49 19.03 -1.45
C GLU A 87 -14.02 18.81 -1.06
N LEU A 88 -13.08 19.15 -1.93
CA LEU A 88 -11.66 19.06 -1.61
C LEU A 88 -11.25 20.08 -0.54
N ASN A 89 -11.80 21.29 -0.57
CA ASN A 89 -11.51 22.31 0.42
C ASN A 89 -11.98 21.94 1.83
N GLU A 90 -13.10 21.21 1.96
CA GLU A 90 -13.61 20.74 3.25
C GLU A 90 -12.69 19.75 3.97
N ILE A 91 -11.88 19.00 3.23
CA ILE A 91 -11.00 17.96 3.78
C ILE A 91 -9.54 18.41 3.92
N LYS A 92 -9.22 19.65 3.54
CA LYS A 92 -7.87 20.20 3.75
C LYS A 92 -7.50 20.24 5.22
N LEU A 93 -6.25 19.94 5.50
CA LEU A 93 -5.66 19.96 6.82
C LEU A 93 -4.49 20.94 6.86
N PRO A 94 -4.21 21.56 8.00
CA PRO A 94 -3.05 22.45 8.12
C PRO A 94 -1.76 21.66 7.90
N ILE A 95 -0.77 22.32 7.30
CA ILE A 95 0.59 21.79 7.22
C ILE A 95 1.21 21.90 8.62
N THR A 96 1.65 20.76 9.15
CA THR A 96 2.22 20.62 10.49
C THR A 96 3.55 19.85 10.41
N ASN A 97 4.32 19.87 11.49
CA ASN A 97 5.57 19.09 11.57
C ASN A 97 5.34 17.60 11.78
N GLU A 98 4.12 17.20 12.09
CA GLU A 98 3.73 15.81 12.35
C GLU A 98 2.44 15.49 11.60
N VAL A 99 2.34 14.26 11.09
CA VAL A 99 1.14 13.78 10.41
C VAL A 99 0.10 13.35 11.43
N ASN A 100 -1.09 13.97 11.39
CA ASN A 100 -2.24 13.44 12.12
C ASN A 100 -2.93 12.35 11.29
N TYR A 101 -2.42 11.12 11.37
CA TYR A 101 -2.92 9.99 10.57
C TYR A 101 -4.42 9.75 10.73
N LYS A 102 -4.97 9.93 11.94
CA LYS A 102 -6.41 9.75 12.18
C LYS A 102 -7.25 10.77 11.40
N ALA A 103 -6.85 12.04 11.39
CA ALA A 103 -7.54 13.08 10.63
C ALA A 103 -7.41 12.84 9.12
N VAL A 104 -6.21 12.48 8.66
CA VAL A 104 -5.95 12.12 7.24
C VAL A 104 -6.82 10.95 6.82
N TYR A 105 -6.85 9.86 7.61
CA TYR A 105 -7.69 8.70 7.36
C TYR A 105 -9.15 9.10 7.19
N THR A 106 -9.71 9.77 8.19
CA THR A 106 -11.12 10.16 8.20
C THR A 106 -11.49 11.02 6.99
N ASN A 107 -10.63 11.99 6.65
CA ASN A 107 -10.90 12.91 5.55
C ASN A 107 -10.75 12.23 4.18
N LYS A 108 -9.69 11.44 3.99
CA LYS A 108 -9.49 10.74 2.70
C LYS A 108 -10.52 9.64 2.49
N ASP A 109 -10.91 8.89 3.52
CA ASP A 109 -11.97 7.90 3.39
C ASP A 109 -13.31 8.55 3.03
N LYS A 110 -13.67 9.66 3.70
CA LYS A 110 -14.87 10.45 3.37
C LYS A 110 -14.91 10.84 1.89
N ILE A 111 -13.81 11.42 1.37
CA ILE A 111 -13.77 11.89 0.00
C ILE A 111 -13.72 10.74 -1.01
N PHE A 112 -13.00 9.66 -0.73
CA PHE A 112 -12.95 8.50 -1.62
C PHE A 112 -14.31 7.80 -1.73
N ASN A 113 -15.06 7.67 -0.63
CA ASN A 113 -16.43 7.17 -0.67
C ASN A 113 -17.30 8.03 -1.61
N LEU A 114 -17.24 9.35 -1.46
CA LEU A 114 -18.04 10.27 -2.28
C LEU A 114 -17.65 10.25 -3.77
N ILE A 115 -16.36 10.25 -4.07
CA ILE A 115 -15.84 10.32 -5.45
C ILE A 115 -16.08 9.00 -6.18
N SER A 116 -15.89 7.87 -5.51
CA SER A 116 -16.02 6.54 -6.11
C SER A 116 -17.41 6.29 -6.69
N GLU A 117 -18.45 6.87 -6.12
CA GLU A 117 -19.83 6.78 -6.65
C GLU A 117 -20.02 7.45 -8.02
N ARG A 118 -19.11 8.35 -8.39
CA ARG A 118 -19.19 9.15 -9.64
C ARG A 118 -18.31 8.62 -10.77
N VAL A 119 -17.50 7.61 -10.47
CA VAL A 119 -16.55 7.02 -11.43
C VAL A 119 -17.28 6.13 -12.43
N ASN A 120 -16.92 6.24 -13.70
CA ASN A 120 -17.40 5.34 -14.74
C ASN A 120 -16.55 4.07 -14.82
N TYR A 121 -16.90 3.07 -14.04
CA TYR A 121 -16.18 1.79 -14.01
C TYR A 121 -16.36 0.92 -15.26
N ASN A 122 -17.22 1.30 -16.21
CA ASN A 122 -17.33 0.63 -17.50
C ASN A 122 -16.20 1.03 -18.46
N ASP A 123 -15.35 1.97 -18.07
CA ASP A 123 -14.16 2.31 -18.83
C ASP A 123 -13.22 1.11 -18.96
N ASN A 124 -12.68 0.93 -20.15
CA ASN A 124 -11.76 -0.16 -20.47
C ASN A 124 -10.52 -0.19 -19.58
N GLU A 125 -10.05 0.95 -19.07
CA GLU A 125 -8.88 1.03 -18.21
C GLU A 125 -9.13 0.33 -16.86
N TYR A 126 -10.29 0.62 -16.20
CA TYR A 126 -10.69 -0.06 -14.97
C TYR A 126 -10.89 -1.56 -15.18
N GLN A 127 -11.57 -1.92 -16.28
CA GLN A 127 -11.82 -3.31 -16.63
C GLN A 127 -10.52 -4.07 -16.87
N ASN A 128 -9.55 -3.46 -17.55
CA ASN A 128 -8.24 -4.08 -17.77
C ASN A 128 -7.41 -4.17 -16.49
N PHE A 129 -7.49 -3.18 -15.61
CA PHE A 129 -6.81 -3.20 -14.32
C PHE A 129 -7.32 -4.35 -13.43
N LEU A 130 -8.64 -4.57 -13.39
CA LEU A 130 -9.26 -5.66 -12.63
C LEU A 130 -9.00 -7.06 -13.23
N LYS A 131 -8.61 -7.19 -14.50
CA LYS A 131 -8.18 -8.47 -15.09
C LYS A 131 -6.87 -9.01 -14.51
N ASN A 132 -6.09 -8.17 -13.81
CA ASN A 132 -4.92 -8.64 -13.10
C ASN A 132 -5.37 -9.47 -11.89
N ASP A 133 -5.07 -10.76 -11.91
CA ASP A 133 -5.50 -11.71 -10.89
C ASP A 133 -4.98 -11.37 -9.48
N LEU A 134 -3.75 -10.88 -9.37
CA LEU A 134 -3.20 -10.42 -8.09
C LEU A 134 -3.99 -9.23 -7.54
N ILE A 135 -4.28 -8.23 -8.38
CA ILE A 135 -5.09 -7.07 -7.98
C ILE A 135 -6.46 -7.52 -7.49
N LYS A 136 -7.14 -8.37 -8.25
CA LYS A 136 -8.46 -8.91 -7.92
C LYS A 136 -8.47 -9.60 -6.55
N ARG A 137 -7.54 -10.52 -6.31
CA ARG A 137 -7.43 -11.28 -5.05
C ARG A 137 -7.14 -10.38 -3.86
N HIS A 138 -6.21 -9.45 -4.00
CA HIS A 138 -5.86 -8.51 -2.93
C HIS A 138 -7.01 -7.53 -2.64
N LEU A 139 -7.72 -7.04 -3.66
CA LEU A 139 -8.91 -6.20 -3.48
C LEU A 139 -10.03 -6.95 -2.75
N THR A 140 -10.22 -8.23 -3.04
CA THR A 140 -11.19 -9.07 -2.31
C THR A 140 -10.87 -9.12 -0.82
N PHE A 141 -9.59 -9.36 -0.47
CA PHE A 141 -9.16 -9.36 0.93
C PHE A 141 -9.37 -8.00 1.62
N ILE A 142 -8.97 -6.90 0.96
CA ILE A 142 -9.10 -5.55 1.55
C ILE A 142 -10.57 -5.20 1.76
N THR A 143 -11.44 -5.54 0.82
CA THR A 143 -12.88 -5.35 0.96
C THR A 143 -13.45 -6.12 2.14
N LEU A 144 -13.13 -7.40 2.27
CA LEU A 144 -13.55 -8.22 3.42
C LEU A 144 -12.97 -7.69 4.75
N SER A 145 -11.71 -7.22 4.74
CA SER A 145 -11.07 -6.63 5.92
C SER A 145 -11.76 -5.36 6.40
N GLU A 146 -12.36 -4.57 5.50
CA GLU A 146 -13.19 -3.42 5.87
C GLU A 146 -14.58 -3.84 6.39
N VAL A 147 -15.18 -4.86 5.77
CA VAL A 147 -16.52 -5.36 6.17
C VAL A 147 -16.50 -5.99 7.55
N PHE A 148 -15.51 -6.84 7.83
CA PHE A 148 -15.50 -7.62 9.08
C PHE A 148 -14.79 -6.94 10.25
N GLU A 149 -13.98 -5.92 10.01
CA GLU A 149 -13.20 -5.17 11.03
C GLU A 149 -12.41 -6.07 12.01
N SER A 150 -12.17 -7.32 11.64
CA SER A 150 -11.47 -8.33 12.45
C SER A 150 -10.38 -9.03 11.65
N SER A 151 -9.45 -9.73 12.35
CA SER A 151 -8.46 -10.56 11.69
C SER A 151 -9.14 -11.65 10.86
N TRP A 152 -8.61 -11.90 9.66
CA TRP A 152 -9.12 -12.90 8.73
C TRP A 152 -9.15 -14.33 9.32
N SER A 153 -8.26 -14.65 10.26
CA SER A 153 -8.26 -15.94 10.97
C SER A 153 -9.53 -16.18 11.80
N LYS A 154 -10.27 -15.10 12.11
CA LYS A 154 -11.55 -15.12 12.83
C LYS A 154 -12.78 -15.09 11.92
N TRP A 155 -12.60 -14.92 10.62
CA TRP A 155 -13.73 -14.97 9.69
C TRP A 155 -14.30 -16.40 9.62
N THR A 156 -15.54 -16.53 9.18
CA THR A 156 -16.11 -17.87 8.95
C THR A 156 -15.36 -18.58 7.83
N SER A 157 -15.43 -19.91 7.81
CA SER A 157 -14.69 -20.76 6.87
C SER A 157 -14.83 -20.36 5.41
N ASP A 158 -16.01 -19.84 5.05
CA ASP A 158 -16.35 -19.44 3.68
C ASP A 158 -15.53 -18.24 3.17
N TYR A 159 -15.02 -17.41 4.09
CA TYR A 159 -14.21 -16.22 3.79
C TYR A 159 -12.70 -16.42 4.04
N GLN A 160 -12.31 -17.58 4.58
CA GLN A 160 -10.90 -17.80 4.89
C GLN A 160 -10.04 -18.26 3.71
N ASN A 161 -10.63 -18.58 2.57
CA ASN A 161 -9.90 -19.03 1.38
C ASN A 161 -10.43 -18.31 0.14
N PHE A 162 -9.53 -17.81 -0.69
CA PHE A 162 -9.93 -17.21 -1.96
C PHE A 162 -10.47 -18.27 -2.92
N SER A 163 -11.58 -17.93 -3.58
CA SER A 163 -12.09 -18.61 -4.77
C SER A 163 -12.77 -17.60 -5.69
N GLU A 164 -13.05 -17.95 -6.93
CA GLU A 164 -13.80 -17.09 -7.85
C GLU A 164 -15.23 -16.86 -7.35
N GLU A 165 -15.84 -17.88 -6.77
CA GLU A 165 -17.18 -17.77 -6.17
C GLU A 165 -17.19 -16.80 -4.99
N LEU A 166 -16.13 -16.78 -4.16
CA LEU A 166 -15.99 -15.80 -3.09
C LEU A 166 -15.83 -14.39 -3.67
N PHE A 167 -15.00 -14.24 -4.72
CA PHE A 167 -14.85 -12.94 -5.38
C PHE A 167 -16.20 -12.44 -5.91
N ASP A 168 -16.96 -13.26 -6.64
CA ASP A 168 -18.26 -12.89 -7.19
C ASP A 168 -19.24 -12.48 -6.08
N MET A 169 -19.28 -13.24 -4.97
CA MET A 169 -20.09 -12.91 -3.80
C MET A 169 -19.69 -11.56 -3.17
N VAL A 170 -18.41 -11.34 -2.93
CA VAL A 170 -17.91 -10.07 -2.37
C VAL A 170 -18.18 -8.90 -3.28
N PHE A 171 -18.02 -9.09 -4.59
CA PHE A 171 -18.31 -8.07 -5.58
C PHE A 171 -19.79 -7.70 -5.63
N ASP A 172 -20.70 -8.67 -5.48
CA ASP A 172 -22.14 -8.42 -5.52
C ASP A 172 -22.67 -7.85 -4.21
N GLU A 173 -22.25 -8.40 -3.06
CA GLU A 173 -22.77 -8.01 -1.75
C GLU A 173 -22.13 -6.74 -1.16
N HIS A 174 -20.86 -6.46 -1.49
CA HIS A 174 -20.08 -5.33 -0.97
C HIS A 174 -19.53 -4.44 -2.08
N LYS A 175 -20.32 -4.28 -3.14
CA LYS A 175 -19.93 -3.60 -4.36
C LYS A 175 -19.38 -2.19 -4.12
N ASP A 176 -20.02 -1.41 -3.28
CA ASP A 176 -19.61 -0.01 -3.04
C ASP A 176 -18.21 0.07 -2.42
N ILE A 177 -17.92 -0.78 -1.44
CA ILE A 177 -16.61 -0.87 -0.79
C ILE A 177 -15.56 -1.39 -1.80
N PHE A 178 -15.91 -2.43 -2.57
CA PHE A 178 -15.02 -2.99 -3.57
C PHE A 178 -14.67 -1.95 -4.66
N MET A 179 -15.66 -1.23 -5.17
CA MET A 179 -15.46 -0.23 -6.23
C MET A 179 -14.68 0.99 -5.72
N LYS A 180 -14.90 1.42 -4.47
CA LYS A 180 -14.04 2.43 -3.83
C LYS A 180 -12.58 1.97 -3.81
N ASN A 181 -12.32 0.76 -3.35
CA ASN A 181 -10.96 0.22 -3.29
C ASN A 181 -10.34 0.06 -4.68
N LEU A 182 -11.10 -0.40 -5.66
CA LEU A 182 -10.67 -0.49 -7.06
C LEU A 182 -10.27 0.88 -7.60
N PHE A 183 -11.08 1.91 -7.38
CA PHE A 183 -10.78 3.28 -7.78
C PHE A 183 -9.47 3.78 -7.18
N ILE A 184 -9.32 3.64 -5.86
CA ILE A 184 -8.12 4.08 -5.15
C ILE A 184 -6.86 3.40 -5.70
N GLN A 185 -6.91 2.09 -5.92
CA GLN A 185 -5.76 1.34 -6.41
C GLN A 185 -5.44 1.63 -7.87
N PHE A 186 -6.44 1.86 -8.69
CA PHE A 186 -6.26 2.32 -10.06
C PHE A 186 -5.56 3.69 -10.10
N GLU A 187 -6.04 4.67 -9.32
CA GLU A 187 -5.44 6.00 -9.23
C GLU A 187 -4.03 5.97 -8.64
N PHE A 188 -3.80 5.16 -7.58
CA PHE A 188 -2.46 4.95 -7.05
C PHE A 188 -1.50 4.47 -8.15
N ASN A 189 -1.86 3.41 -8.87
CA ASN A 189 -1.02 2.85 -9.93
C ASN A 189 -0.75 3.88 -11.04
N LYS A 190 -1.77 4.59 -11.49
CA LYS A 190 -1.69 5.63 -12.52
C LYS A 190 -0.75 6.76 -12.11
N GLN A 191 -0.91 7.28 -10.89
CA GLN A 191 -0.08 8.38 -10.35
C GLN A 191 1.35 7.92 -10.10
N TRP A 192 1.55 6.73 -9.53
CA TRP A 192 2.87 6.17 -9.29
C TRP A 192 3.66 5.93 -10.58
N GLN A 193 3.03 5.39 -11.62
CA GLN A 193 3.68 5.20 -12.91
C GLN A 193 4.07 6.54 -13.56
N LYS A 194 3.22 7.55 -13.47
CA LYS A 194 3.54 8.90 -13.96
C LYS A 194 4.72 9.50 -13.22
N LEU A 195 4.72 9.46 -11.88
CA LEU A 195 5.79 10.01 -11.05
C LEU A 195 7.12 9.30 -11.31
N LYS A 196 7.10 7.97 -11.40
CA LYS A 196 8.27 7.16 -11.70
C LYS A 196 8.84 7.46 -13.09
N SER A 197 7.98 7.62 -14.09
CA SER A 197 8.37 8.01 -15.44
C SER A 197 8.99 9.41 -15.46
N TYR A 198 8.42 10.35 -14.71
CA TYR A 198 8.96 11.70 -14.56
C TYR A 198 10.34 11.69 -13.88
N ALA A 199 10.52 10.95 -12.80
CA ALA A 199 11.80 10.79 -12.13
C ALA A 199 12.88 10.28 -13.11
N ASN A 200 12.58 9.20 -13.84
CA ASN A 200 13.50 8.62 -14.81
C ASN A 200 13.86 9.60 -15.93
N SER A 201 12.90 10.40 -16.43
CA SER A 201 13.17 11.41 -17.46
C SER A 201 14.03 12.57 -16.94
N ASN A 202 14.08 12.76 -15.63
CA ASN A 202 14.93 13.74 -14.94
C ASN A 202 16.20 13.13 -14.34
N ASN A 203 16.66 11.96 -14.82
CA ASN A 203 17.84 11.26 -14.36
C ASN A 203 17.82 10.87 -12.86
N VAL A 204 16.64 10.76 -12.26
CA VAL A 204 16.44 10.30 -10.89
C VAL A 204 15.84 8.90 -10.93
N ARG A 205 16.55 7.92 -10.39
CA ARG A 205 16.07 6.54 -10.25
C ARG A 205 15.36 6.40 -8.92
N VAL A 206 14.23 5.73 -8.92
CA VAL A 206 13.53 5.40 -7.67
C VAL A 206 14.03 4.05 -7.17
N LEU A 207 14.55 4.02 -5.95
CA LEU A 207 14.90 2.79 -5.23
C LEU A 207 13.77 2.49 -4.24
N GLY A 208 13.05 1.39 -4.50
CA GLY A 208 12.01 0.90 -3.60
C GLY A 208 12.56 0.20 -2.38
N ASP A 209 11.66 -0.19 -1.50
CA ASP A 209 11.92 -1.04 -0.36
C ASP A 209 10.85 -2.14 -0.32
N ILE A 210 11.24 -3.33 0.14
CA ILE A 210 10.35 -4.50 0.21
C ILE A 210 10.27 -4.94 1.67
N PRO A 211 9.06 -5.00 2.26
CA PRO A 211 8.89 -5.60 3.58
C PRO A 211 9.22 -7.09 3.49
N ILE A 212 10.32 -7.51 4.12
CA ILE A 212 10.75 -8.92 4.12
C ILE A 212 9.75 -9.77 4.89
N TYR A 213 9.23 -9.26 6.01
CA TYR A 213 8.19 -9.90 6.78
C TYR A 213 6.85 -9.21 6.51
N VAL A 214 5.78 -10.00 6.45
CA VAL A 214 4.42 -9.50 6.20
C VAL A 214 3.55 -9.61 7.45
N ASN A 215 2.59 -8.69 7.55
CA ASN A 215 1.62 -8.72 8.65
C ASN A 215 0.75 -9.96 8.52
N HIS A 216 0.46 -10.62 9.66
CA HIS A 216 -0.48 -11.75 9.68
C HIS A 216 -1.85 -11.38 9.07
N ASN A 217 -2.34 -10.17 9.37
CA ASN A 217 -3.60 -9.69 8.83
C ASN A 217 -3.40 -9.00 7.46
N SER A 218 -2.83 -9.73 6.51
CA SER A 218 -2.56 -9.28 5.15
C SER A 218 -3.15 -10.23 4.11
N ALA A 219 -3.37 -9.69 2.91
CA ALA A 219 -3.76 -10.48 1.74
C ALA A 219 -2.72 -11.56 1.42
N ASP A 220 -1.44 -11.25 1.61
CA ASP A 220 -0.33 -12.15 1.33
C ASP A 220 -0.44 -13.43 2.17
N VAL A 221 -0.66 -13.31 3.48
CA VAL A 221 -0.81 -14.47 4.37
C VAL A 221 -2.14 -15.20 4.11
N TRP A 222 -3.21 -14.47 3.88
CA TRP A 222 -4.53 -15.05 3.61
C TRP A 222 -4.57 -15.85 2.31
N LEU A 223 -3.85 -15.40 1.26
CA LEU A 223 -3.79 -16.09 -0.04
C LEU A 223 -2.86 -17.30 -0.02
N ASP A 224 -1.69 -17.16 0.63
CA ASP A 224 -0.59 -18.11 0.54
C ASP A 224 -0.20 -18.70 1.90
N LYS A 225 -1.19 -19.08 2.71
CA LYS A 225 -1.03 -19.63 4.08
C LYS A 225 0.07 -20.69 4.19
N HIS A 226 0.19 -21.53 3.17
CA HIS A 226 1.15 -22.65 3.13
C HIS A 226 2.62 -22.18 3.15
N LEU A 227 2.88 -20.90 2.90
CA LEU A 227 4.22 -20.29 2.97
C LEU A 227 4.57 -19.77 4.38
N PHE A 228 3.61 -19.78 5.31
CA PHE A 228 3.76 -19.18 6.62
C PHE A 228 3.57 -20.20 7.76
N ASP A 229 4.22 -19.93 8.90
CA ASP A 229 4.14 -20.75 10.10
C ASP A 229 2.88 -20.40 10.89
N LEU A 230 1.80 -21.10 10.57
CA LEU A 230 0.47 -20.93 11.17
C LEU A 230 0.04 -22.24 11.86
N ASP A 231 -0.75 -22.09 12.92
CA ASP A 231 -1.43 -23.22 13.56
C ASP A 231 -2.69 -23.65 12.77
N ASP A 232 -3.33 -24.73 13.21
CA ASP A 232 -4.56 -25.28 12.59
C ASP A 232 -5.74 -24.30 12.60
N SER A 233 -5.68 -23.23 13.40
CA SER A 233 -6.68 -22.15 13.49
C SER A 233 -6.28 -20.91 12.70
N ASN A 234 -5.24 -21.02 11.87
CA ASN A 234 -4.66 -19.92 11.08
C ASN A 234 -4.08 -18.77 11.93
N ASN A 235 -3.70 -18.99 13.18
CA ASN A 235 -2.95 -18.02 13.98
C ASN A 235 -1.45 -18.26 13.82
N MET A 236 -0.65 -17.23 14.10
CA MET A 236 0.80 -17.36 14.10
C MET A 236 1.26 -18.32 15.21
N SER A 237 2.03 -19.35 14.85
CA SER A 237 2.68 -20.24 15.83
C SER A 237 3.79 -19.53 16.58
N PHE A 238 4.53 -18.68 15.88
CA PHE A 238 5.59 -17.81 16.39
C PHE A 238 5.51 -16.44 15.72
N VAL A 239 6.15 -15.46 16.33
CA VAL A 239 6.25 -14.10 15.80
C VAL A 239 7.71 -13.71 15.59
N SER A 240 7.98 -12.86 14.63
CA SER A 240 9.30 -12.31 14.39
C SER A 240 9.68 -11.28 15.45
N GLY A 241 10.97 -11.09 15.64
CA GLY A 241 11.52 -10.12 16.57
C GLY A 241 13.03 -10.06 16.49
N ALA A 242 13.62 -9.20 17.30
CA ALA A 242 15.06 -9.11 17.49
C ALA A 242 15.42 -9.35 18.96
N VAL A 243 16.55 -10.01 19.18
CA VAL A 243 17.14 -10.18 20.52
C VAL A 243 17.58 -8.82 21.09
N PRO A 244 17.76 -8.72 22.42
CA PRO A 244 18.33 -7.52 23.04
C PRO A 244 19.64 -7.08 22.37
N ASP A 245 19.76 -5.77 22.16
CA ASP A 245 20.93 -5.13 21.58
C ASP A 245 21.25 -3.80 22.31
N ASP A 246 22.19 -3.02 21.79
CA ASP A 246 22.58 -1.73 22.38
C ASP A 246 21.48 -0.66 22.30
N PHE A 247 20.45 -0.85 21.45
CA PHE A 247 19.33 0.08 21.29
C PHE A 247 18.12 -0.30 22.14
N THR A 248 17.89 -1.62 22.36
CA THR A 248 16.77 -2.13 23.14
C THR A 248 17.19 -3.25 24.07
N VAL A 249 17.21 -2.97 25.37
CA VAL A 249 17.64 -3.93 26.41
C VAL A 249 16.71 -5.15 26.51
N GLU A 250 15.45 -4.99 26.16
CA GLU A 250 14.44 -6.06 26.20
C GLU A 250 14.25 -6.79 24.86
N GLY A 251 14.95 -6.34 23.79
CA GLY A 251 14.72 -6.79 22.44
C GLY A 251 13.47 -6.17 21.83
N GLN A 252 13.06 -6.70 20.68
CA GLN A 252 11.88 -6.22 19.95
C GLN A 252 10.99 -7.38 19.53
N VAL A 253 9.68 -7.21 19.61
CA VAL A 253 8.68 -8.09 19.02
C VAL A 253 8.01 -7.33 17.88
N TRP A 254 8.17 -7.80 16.64
CA TRP A 254 7.63 -7.10 15.46
C TRP A 254 6.22 -7.58 15.10
N ASN A 255 5.78 -8.67 15.69
CA ASN A 255 4.44 -9.22 15.52
C ASN A 255 4.08 -9.55 14.05
N THR A 256 5.08 -9.89 13.23
CA THR A 256 4.92 -10.32 11.85
C THR A 256 5.07 -11.84 11.74
N THR A 257 4.47 -12.40 10.67
CA THR A 257 4.41 -13.84 10.45
C THR A 257 5.77 -14.40 10.03
N LEU A 258 6.16 -15.57 10.54
CA LEU A 258 7.34 -16.30 10.09
C LEU A 258 7.01 -17.14 8.86
N TYR A 259 8.02 -17.39 8.03
CA TYR A 259 7.90 -18.23 6.85
C TYR A 259 8.13 -19.70 7.17
N GLN A 260 7.38 -20.56 6.52
CA GLN A 260 7.68 -22.00 6.40
C GLN A 260 8.82 -22.20 5.39
N TRP A 261 10.07 -22.12 5.87
CA TRP A 261 11.24 -22.12 5.00
C TRP A 261 11.35 -23.34 4.09
N ASP A 262 10.90 -24.51 4.55
CA ASP A 262 10.91 -25.72 3.74
C ASP A 262 10.00 -25.61 2.51
N ASN A 263 8.91 -24.85 2.61
CA ASN A 263 8.00 -24.56 1.49
C ASN A 263 8.48 -23.37 0.66
N CYS A 264 9.07 -22.35 1.31
CA CYS A 264 9.56 -21.14 0.64
C CYS A 264 10.74 -21.43 -0.29
N LEU A 265 11.59 -22.39 0.01
CA LEU A 265 12.74 -22.77 -0.83
C LEU A 265 12.34 -23.26 -2.24
N LEU A 266 11.10 -23.68 -2.43
CA LEU A 266 10.56 -24.04 -3.75
C LEU A 266 10.31 -22.82 -4.66
N TYR A 267 10.26 -21.62 -4.11
CA TYR A 267 9.88 -20.38 -4.79
C TYR A 267 10.96 -19.30 -4.77
N THR A 268 12.15 -19.61 -4.26
CA THR A 268 13.23 -18.64 -4.24
C THR A 268 13.66 -18.30 -5.67
N SER A 269 13.45 -17.06 -6.07
CA SER A 269 14.17 -16.47 -7.17
C SER A 269 15.67 -16.59 -6.87
N PRO A 270 16.52 -16.94 -7.85
CA PRO A 270 17.95 -16.94 -7.65
C PRO A 270 18.36 -15.54 -7.15
N SER A 271 19.06 -15.52 -6.01
CA SER A 271 19.63 -14.28 -5.48
C SER A 271 20.61 -13.71 -6.50
N PRO A 272 20.66 -12.40 -6.71
CA PRO A 272 21.71 -11.79 -7.53
C PRO A 272 23.15 -12.05 -7.02
N ARG A 273 23.27 -12.71 -5.87
CA ARG A 273 24.55 -13.13 -5.26
C ARG A 273 24.91 -14.59 -5.57
N ASP A 274 23.99 -15.36 -6.10
CA ASP A 274 24.21 -16.74 -6.58
C ASP A 274 24.53 -16.72 -8.07
#